data_f86e0c0aedb960640612fc96ebe4fea6
#
_entry.id   f86e0c0aedb960640612fc96ebe4fea6
#
_cell.length_a   1.000
_cell.length_b   1.000
_cell.length_c   1.000
_cell.angle_alpha   90.00
_cell.angle_beta   90.00
_cell.angle_gamma   90.00
#
_symmetry.space_group_name_H-M   'P 1'
#
loop_
_entity.id
_entity.type
_entity.pdbx_description
1 polymer ?
#
loop_
_entity_poly.entity_id
_entity_poly.type
_entity_poly.pdbx_seq_one_letter_code
_entity_poly.pdbx_strand_id
1 'polypeptide(L)'
;MLTAVLSDIHDNISNLLTALWQAEKAGCRHLLFTGDIAELSTLRTLREEWEYGIDMVFGNNEWDRGAHIRLAEQFHNLKHHGDVADFMLDGRRIFMSHYPHEAERALHSGLYDAVFYGHTHKAELREYGNTLIANPGEICGVRCSPSFAVYDTTTNTLTYHRI
;
A
#
# COMPACT_ATOMS: atom_id res chain seq x y z
N MET A 1 -5.73 -13.84 5.91
CA MET A 1 -4.29 -13.48 5.80
C MET A 1 -4.08 -12.06 6.29
N LEU A 2 -2.99 -11.81 7.06
CA LEU A 2 -2.62 -10.44 7.44
C LEU A 2 -1.73 -9.81 6.37
N THR A 3 -2.10 -8.60 5.97
CA THR A 3 -1.47 -7.85 4.88
C THR A 3 -1.12 -6.44 5.36
N ALA A 4 0.13 -6.01 5.18
CA ALA A 4 0.51 -4.63 5.48
C ALA A 4 0.07 -3.70 4.35
N VAL A 5 -0.45 -2.53 4.68
CA VAL A 5 -0.82 -1.47 3.72
C VAL A 5 0.02 -0.25 4.05
N LEU A 6 0.87 0.16 3.10
CA LEU A 6 1.80 1.28 3.21
C LEU A 6 1.56 2.30 2.10
N SER A 7 1.93 3.56 2.34
CA SER A 7 1.88 4.65 1.36
C SER A 7 2.88 5.75 1.69
N ASP A 8 3.19 6.57 0.70
CA ASP A 8 3.86 7.86 0.87
C ASP A 8 5.18 7.73 1.66
N ILE A 9 6.11 6.91 1.14
CA ILE A 9 7.44 6.70 1.75
C ILE A 9 8.35 7.91 1.55
N HIS A 10 8.33 8.53 0.35
CA HIS A 10 9.16 9.68 -0.02
C HIS A 10 10.61 9.52 0.48
N ASP A 11 11.20 8.36 0.21
CA ASP A 11 12.58 8.01 0.53
C ASP A 11 12.96 8.02 2.02
N ASN A 12 11.98 8.02 2.94
CA ASN A 12 12.27 7.84 4.37
C ASN A 12 12.56 6.35 4.68
N ILE A 13 13.79 5.94 4.40
CA ILE A 13 14.27 4.56 4.59
C ILE A 13 14.16 4.13 6.05
N SER A 14 14.47 5.01 7.01
CA SER A 14 14.41 4.64 8.44
C SER A 14 13.00 4.24 8.88
N ASN A 15 12.00 5.03 8.49
CA ASN A 15 10.61 4.71 8.81
C ASN A 15 10.13 3.50 8.02
N LEU A 16 10.54 3.35 6.75
CA LEU A 16 10.22 2.18 5.95
C LEU A 16 10.70 0.90 6.65
N LEU A 17 11.97 0.82 7.05
CA LEU A 17 12.53 -0.36 7.71
C LEU A 17 11.80 -0.67 9.02
N THR A 18 11.45 0.37 9.79
CA THR A 18 10.68 0.19 11.04
C THR A 18 9.28 -0.35 10.74
N ALA A 19 8.59 0.17 9.71
CA ALA A 19 7.26 -0.31 9.31
C ALA A 19 7.31 -1.78 8.86
N LEU A 20 8.28 -2.16 8.02
CA LEU A 20 8.44 -3.52 7.54
C LEU A 20 8.70 -4.50 8.71
N TRP A 21 9.59 -4.14 9.62
CA TRP A 21 9.85 -4.94 10.82
C TRP A 21 8.59 -5.11 11.69
N GLN A 22 7.84 -4.03 11.94
CA GLN A 22 6.59 -4.10 12.72
C GLN A 22 5.53 -4.94 12.01
N ALA A 23 5.38 -4.77 10.68
CA ALA A 23 4.42 -5.54 9.88
C ALA A 23 4.74 -7.04 9.93
N GLU A 24 6.01 -7.42 9.81
CA GLU A 24 6.43 -8.81 9.92
C GLU A 24 6.16 -9.38 11.32
N LYS A 25 6.43 -8.63 12.38
CA LYS A 25 6.13 -9.00 13.78
C LYS A 25 4.63 -9.13 14.03
N ALA A 26 3.79 -8.32 13.35
CA ALA A 26 2.33 -8.45 13.38
C ALA A 26 1.82 -9.70 12.64
N GLY A 27 2.69 -10.41 11.92
CA GLY A 27 2.35 -11.61 11.16
C GLY A 27 1.96 -11.35 9.72
N CYS A 28 2.19 -10.15 9.19
CA CYS A 28 1.94 -9.87 7.77
C CYS A 28 2.89 -10.70 6.88
N ARG A 29 2.34 -11.22 5.78
CA ARG A 29 3.08 -11.99 4.77
C ARG A 29 2.76 -11.52 3.34
N HIS A 30 2.17 -10.33 3.24
CA HIS A 30 1.89 -9.64 2.00
C HIS A 30 1.91 -8.13 2.24
N LEU A 31 2.22 -7.34 1.22
CA LEU A 31 2.28 -5.90 1.29
C LEU A 31 1.51 -5.28 0.14
N LEU A 32 0.66 -4.32 0.45
CA LEU A 32 -0.02 -3.44 -0.50
C LEU A 32 0.60 -2.06 -0.40
N PHE A 33 1.09 -1.53 -1.50
CA PHE A 33 1.73 -0.23 -1.54
C PHE A 33 1.00 0.72 -2.47
N THR A 34 0.46 1.80 -1.93
CA THR A 34 -0.43 2.72 -2.65
C THR A 34 0.25 3.96 -3.23
N GLY A 35 1.56 3.86 -3.52
CA GLY A 35 2.30 4.88 -4.30
C GLY A 35 3.14 5.86 -3.47
N ASP A 36 3.90 6.68 -4.18
CA ASP A 36 4.86 7.64 -3.65
C ASP A 36 6.02 7.00 -2.90
N ILE A 37 6.68 6.05 -3.58
CA ILE A 37 7.96 5.49 -3.12
C ILE A 37 9.13 6.46 -3.39
N ALA A 38 9.04 7.21 -4.47
CA ALA A 38 9.94 8.18 -5.08
C ALA A 38 11.12 7.54 -5.83
N GLU A 39 12.23 7.22 -5.20
CA GLU A 39 13.46 6.76 -5.87
C GLU A 39 13.53 5.24 -6.09
N LEU A 40 14.22 4.83 -7.16
CA LEU A 40 14.46 3.41 -7.47
C LEU A 40 15.27 2.70 -6.36
N SER A 41 16.14 3.41 -5.69
CA SER A 41 16.90 2.89 -4.55
C SER A 41 16.00 2.50 -3.39
N THR A 42 14.94 3.27 -3.15
CA THR A 42 13.94 2.96 -2.13
C THR A 42 13.11 1.74 -2.49
N LEU A 43 12.72 1.60 -3.77
CA LEU A 43 12.06 0.37 -4.24
C LEU A 43 12.95 -0.86 -4.09
N ARG A 44 14.25 -0.73 -4.37
CA ARG A 44 15.22 -1.80 -4.18
C ARG A 44 15.33 -2.20 -2.71
N THR A 45 15.47 -1.21 -1.82
CA THR A 45 15.49 -1.43 -0.36
C THR A 45 14.21 -2.11 0.13
N LEU A 46 13.04 -1.63 -0.29
CA LEU A 46 11.76 -2.25 0.05
C LEU A 46 11.77 -3.75 -0.30
N ARG A 47 12.25 -4.08 -1.50
CA ARG A 47 12.28 -5.48 -1.96
C ARG A 47 13.33 -6.33 -1.25
N GLU A 48 14.49 -5.77 -0.93
CA GLU A 48 15.56 -6.48 -0.21
C GLU A 48 15.16 -6.81 1.23
N GLU A 49 14.41 -5.92 1.87
CA GLU A 49 14.00 -6.04 3.27
C GLU A 49 12.62 -6.72 3.47
N TRP A 50 11.90 -7.01 2.37
CA TRP A 50 10.60 -7.71 2.41
C TRP A 50 10.59 -8.91 1.48
N GLU A 51 10.65 -10.11 2.04
CA GLU A 51 10.75 -11.36 1.26
C GLU A 51 9.43 -11.87 0.67
N TYR A 52 8.29 -11.38 1.21
CA TYR A 52 6.96 -11.84 0.81
C TYR A 52 6.41 -11.09 -0.40
N GLY A 53 5.16 -11.39 -0.77
CA GLY A 53 4.49 -10.76 -1.89
C GLY A 53 4.28 -9.25 -1.71
N ILE A 54 4.40 -8.51 -2.81
CA ILE A 54 4.14 -7.07 -2.89
C ILE A 54 3.26 -6.81 -4.11
N ASP A 55 2.12 -6.15 -3.90
CA ASP A 55 1.34 -5.50 -4.95
C ASP A 55 1.43 -3.99 -4.78
N MET A 56 1.79 -3.25 -5.85
CA MET A 56 1.99 -1.82 -5.76
C MET A 56 1.41 -1.06 -6.95
N VAL A 57 1.08 0.20 -6.72
CA VAL A 57 0.68 1.17 -7.74
C VAL A 57 1.60 2.38 -7.72
N PHE A 58 1.59 3.18 -8.80
CA PHE A 58 2.26 4.47 -8.84
C PHE A 58 1.56 5.52 -7.97
N GLY A 59 2.36 6.44 -7.43
CA GLY A 59 1.91 7.74 -6.95
C GLY A 59 2.23 8.85 -7.95
N ASN A 60 2.47 10.05 -7.44
CA ASN A 60 2.87 11.21 -8.25
C ASN A 60 4.37 11.54 -8.17
N ASN A 61 5.12 10.86 -7.32
CA ASN A 61 6.55 11.13 -7.12
C ASN A 61 7.49 10.08 -7.73
N GLU A 62 6.99 9.11 -8.50
CA GLU A 62 7.81 8.21 -9.31
C GLU A 62 8.11 8.85 -10.67
N TRP A 63 9.26 9.52 -10.80
CA TRP A 63 9.64 10.28 -11.99
C TRP A 63 9.97 9.40 -13.20
N ASP A 64 10.71 8.31 -13.01
CA ASP A 64 11.00 7.32 -14.05
C ASP A 64 10.15 6.06 -13.86
N ARG A 65 8.88 6.16 -14.19
CA ARG A 65 7.93 5.04 -14.10
C ARG A 65 8.38 3.81 -14.88
N GLY A 66 9.00 4.03 -16.05
CA GLY A 66 9.54 2.93 -16.85
C GLY A 66 10.64 2.16 -16.13
N ALA A 67 11.53 2.86 -15.42
CA ALA A 67 12.58 2.21 -14.63
C ALA A 67 12.00 1.46 -13.42
N HIS A 68 10.96 2.00 -12.75
CA HIS A 68 10.28 1.29 -11.66
C HIS A 68 9.65 -0.02 -12.14
N ILE A 69 8.95 -0.02 -13.29
CA ILE A 69 8.38 -1.25 -13.87
C ILE A 69 9.49 -2.26 -14.19
N ARG A 70 10.54 -1.84 -14.89
CA ARG A 70 11.67 -2.75 -15.24
C ARG A 70 12.37 -3.29 -14.01
N LEU A 71 12.45 -2.53 -12.92
CA LEU A 71 13.01 -3.01 -11.66
C LEU A 71 12.06 -4.01 -10.99
N ALA A 72 10.76 -3.72 -10.95
CA ALA A 72 9.76 -4.61 -10.39
C ALA A 72 9.72 -5.98 -11.10
N GLU A 73 9.83 -5.99 -12.43
CA GLU A 73 9.87 -7.23 -13.25
C GLU A 73 11.05 -8.14 -12.95
N GLN A 74 12.12 -7.66 -12.30
CA GLN A 74 13.25 -8.48 -11.88
C GLN A 74 12.95 -9.35 -10.65
N PHE A 75 11.82 -9.08 -9.96
CA PHE A 75 11.43 -9.76 -8.73
C PHE A 75 10.14 -10.55 -8.92
N HIS A 76 10.20 -11.85 -8.71
CA HIS A 76 9.05 -12.77 -8.91
C HIS A 76 7.87 -12.53 -7.95
N ASN A 77 8.10 -11.88 -6.83
CA ASN A 77 7.12 -11.62 -5.77
C ASN A 77 6.73 -10.15 -5.64
N LEU A 78 7.12 -9.29 -6.59
CA LEU A 78 6.69 -7.91 -6.67
C LEU A 78 5.91 -7.70 -7.96
N LYS A 79 4.67 -7.26 -7.83
CA LYS A 79 3.80 -6.93 -8.95
C LYS A 79 3.46 -5.45 -8.95
N HIS A 80 3.87 -4.75 -10.00
CA HIS A 80 3.52 -3.37 -10.22
C HIS A 80 2.33 -3.28 -11.18
N HIS A 81 1.22 -2.69 -10.74
CA HIS A 81 -0.04 -2.63 -11.47
C HIS A 81 -0.22 -1.36 -12.32
N GLY A 82 0.74 -0.44 -12.31
CA GLY A 82 0.57 0.87 -12.94
C GLY A 82 -0.15 1.86 -12.03
N ASP A 83 -1.12 2.61 -12.56
CA ASP A 83 -1.81 3.66 -11.80
C ASP A 83 -2.88 3.12 -10.85
N VAL A 84 -3.50 2.00 -11.21
CA VAL A 84 -4.55 1.35 -10.41
C VAL A 84 -4.37 -0.16 -10.40
N ALA A 85 -4.82 -0.80 -9.35
CA ALA A 85 -4.88 -2.25 -9.23
C ALA A 85 -6.31 -2.72 -8.94
N ASP A 86 -6.73 -3.79 -9.62
CA ASP A 86 -7.98 -4.53 -9.38
C ASP A 86 -7.64 -6.02 -9.41
N PHE A 87 -7.68 -6.68 -8.27
CA PHE A 87 -7.25 -8.07 -8.17
C PHE A 87 -7.88 -8.78 -6.98
N MET A 88 -7.77 -10.11 -7.00
CA MET A 88 -8.18 -10.96 -5.88
C MET A 88 -7.00 -11.22 -4.96
N LEU A 89 -7.17 -10.99 -3.66
CA LEU A 89 -6.21 -11.31 -2.61
C LEU A 89 -6.91 -12.14 -1.53
N ASP A 90 -6.51 -13.40 -1.40
CA ASP A 90 -7.04 -14.31 -0.37
C ASP A 90 -8.58 -14.30 -0.27
N GLY A 91 -9.24 -14.35 -1.45
CA GLY A 91 -10.70 -14.37 -1.57
C GLY A 91 -11.39 -13.00 -1.49
N ARG A 92 -10.66 -11.92 -1.29
CA ARG A 92 -11.17 -10.54 -1.31
C ARG A 92 -10.85 -9.84 -2.62
N ARG A 93 -11.81 -9.10 -3.17
CA ARG A 93 -11.56 -8.23 -4.31
C ARG A 93 -11.07 -6.89 -3.84
N ILE A 94 -9.83 -6.57 -4.18
CA ILE A 94 -9.11 -5.38 -3.73
C ILE A 94 -8.98 -4.39 -4.88
N PHE A 95 -9.22 -3.12 -4.57
CA PHE A 95 -8.85 -2.00 -5.43
C PHE A 95 -7.76 -1.16 -4.75
N MET A 96 -6.75 -0.76 -5.52
CA MET A 96 -5.74 0.21 -5.06
C MET A 96 -5.56 1.32 -6.08
N SER A 97 -5.38 2.53 -5.60
CA SER A 97 -4.91 3.69 -6.36
C SER A 97 -4.12 4.61 -5.43
N HIS A 98 -3.39 5.56 -5.99
CA HIS A 98 -2.77 6.58 -5.14
C HIS A 98 -3.77 7.68 -4.79
N TYR A 99 -4.63 8.05 -5.73
CA TYR A 99 -5.50 9.22 -5.61
C TYR A 99 -6.86 8.93 -4.98
N PRO A 100 -7.33 9.80 -4.04
CA PRO A 100 -8.64 9.64 -3.38
C PRO A 100 -9.82 9.57 -4.35
N HIS A 101 -9.79 10.34 -5.45
CA HIS A 101 -10.94 10.41 -6.37
C HIS A 101 -11.18 9.10 -7.14
N GLU A 102 -10.14 8.31 -7.38
CA GLU A 102 -10.26 6.98 -7.98
C GLU A 102 -10.77 5.97 -6.95
N ALA A 103 -10.26 6.05 -5.71
CA ALA A 103 -10.72 5.25 -4.60
C ALA A 103 -12.22 5.49 -4.29
N GLU A 104 -12.68 6.74 -4.33
CA GLU A 104 -14.10 7.06 -4.16
C GLU A 104 -14.98 6.47 -5.27
N ARG A 105 -14.52 6.49 -6.51
CA ARG A 105 -15.26 5.84 -7.61
C ARG A 105 -15.35 4.33 -7.41
N ALA A 106 -14.25 3.71 -6.99
CA ALA A 106 -14.22 2.28 -6.70
C ALA A 106 -15.16 1.92 -5.53
N LEU A 107 -15.14 2.71 -4.45
CA LEU A 107 -16.04 2.56 -3.30
C LEU A 107 -17.50 2.54 -3.72
N HIS A 108 -17.93 3.53 -4.51
CA HIS A 108 -19.33 3.67 -4.94
C HIS A 108 -19.75 2.66 -6.01
N SER A 109 -18.82 1.92 -6.61
CA SER A 109 -19.14 0.84 -7.54
C SER A 109 -19.78 -0.37 -6.88
N GLY A 110 -19.50 -0.60 -5.59
CA GLY A 110 -19.95 -1.78 -4.83
C GLY A 110 -19.30 -3.09 -5.29
N LEU A 111 -18.21 -3.04 -6.07
CA LEU A 111 -17.57 -4.22 -6.65
C LEU A 111 -16.46 -4.80 -5.76
N TYR A 112 -15.98 -4.05 -4.77
CA TYR A 112 -14.79 -4.39 -3.99
C TYR A 112 -15.12 -4.68 -2.54
N ASP A 113 -14.35 -5.58 -1.92
CA ASP A 113 -14.37 -5.80 -0.48
C ASP A 113 -13.57 -4.71 0.25
N ALA A 114 -12.42 -4.32 -0.32
CA ALA A 114 -11.59 -3.27 0.24
C ALA A 114 -10.97 -2.39 -0.86
N VAL A 115 -10.85 -1.10 -0.54
CA VAL A 115 -10.27 -0.05 -1.40
C VAL A 115 -9.17 0.66 -0.61
N PHE A 116 -7.97 0.74 -1.17
CA PHE A 116 -6.82 1.40 -0.53
C PHE A 116 -6.29 2.55 -1.38
N TYR A 117 -5.91 3.65 -0.72
CA TYR A 117 -5.35 4.83 -1.40
C TYR A 117 -4.33 5.55 -0.51
N GLY A 118 -3.57 6.50 -1.08
CA GLY A 118 -2.56 7.30 -0.42
C GLY A 118 -2.77 8.81 -0.59
N HIS A 119 -1.71 9.52 -0.93
CA HIS A 119 -1.67 10.92 -1.38
C HIS A 119 -2.03 11.97 -0.33
N THR A 120 -3.05 11.75 0.49
CA THR A 120 -3.48 12.75 1.50
C THR A 120 -2.58 12.78 2.72
N HIS A 121 -1.77 11.73 2.92
CA HIS A 121 -0.90 11.51 4.08
C HIS A 121 -1.63 11.31 5.41
N LYS A 122 -2.97 11.21 5.37
CA LYS A 122 -3.81 11.08 6.57
C LYS A 122 -4.39 9.69 6.68
N ALA A 123 -4.15 9.04 7.82
CA ALA A 123 -4.82 7.79 8.14
C ALA A 123 -6.34 8.00 8.20
N GLU A 124 -7.06 7.23 7.39
CA GLU A 124 -8.53 7.30 7.29
C GLU A 124 -9.10 5.92 7.04
N LEU A 125 -10.18 5.59 7.75
CA LEU A 125 -10.97 4.38 7.56
C LEU A 125 -12.43 4.74 7.51
N ARG A 126 -13.11 4.32 6.44
CA ARG A 126 -14.55 4.44 6.27
C ARG A 126 -15.12 3.14 5.70
N GLU A 127 -16.39 2.96 5.83
CA GLU A 127 -17.16 1.87 5.22
C GLU A 127 -18.34 2.42 4.44
N TYR A 128 -18.62 1.79 3.30
CA TYR A 128 -19.81 2.08 2.50
C TYR A 128 -20.41 0.76 2.00
N GLY A 129 -21.60 0.41 2.49
CA GLY A 129 -22.16 -0.92 2.30
C GLY A 129 -21.25 -1.98 2.92
N ASN A 130 -20.78 -2.92 2.11
CA ASN A 130 -19.85 -3.97 2.53
C ASN A 130 -18.39 -3.68 2.16
N THR A 131 -18.10 -2.52 1.58
CA THR A 131 -16.77 -2.13 1.13
C THR A 131 -16.07 -1.28 2.20
N LEU A 132 -14.88 -1.73 2.61
CA LEU A 132 -13.95 -0.95 3.43
C LEU A 132 -13.13 -0.04 2.51
N ILE A 133 -12.98 1.24 2.85
CA ILE A 133 -12.04 2.14 2.20
C ILE A 133 -11.07 2.71 3.22
N ALA A 134 -9.77 2.66 2.93
CA ALA A 134 -8.75 3.14 3.86
C ALA A 134 -7.55 3.80 3.18
N ASN A 135 -7.00 4.80 3.88
CA ASN A 135 -5.68 5.35 3.66
C ASN A 135 -4.80 4.96 4.86
N PRO A 136 -3.63 4.33 4.67
CA PRO A 136 -2.79 3.86 5.79
C PRO A 136 -2.10 5.00 6.55
N GLY A 137 -2.20 6.25 6.04
CA GLY A 137 -1.35 7.37 6.44
C GLY A 137 -0.06 7.40 5.64
N GLU A 138 0.94 8.09 6.15
CA GLU A 138 2.23 8.25 5.49
C GLU A 138 3.36 7.54 6.25
N ILE A 139 4.31 6.99 5.52
CA ILE A 139 5.56 6.48 6.09
C ILE A 139 6.56 7.63 6.32
N CYS A 140 6.54 8.63 5.44
CA CYS A 140 7.57 9.71 5.49
C CYS A 140 7.54 10.57 6.76
N GLY A 141 6.40 10.74 7.42
CA GLY A 141 6.30 11.54 8.65
C GLY A 141 6.47 13.04 8.46
N VAL A 142 6.10 13.56 7.28
CA VAL A 142 6.27 14.99 6.93
C VAL A 142 5.05 15.82 7.32
N ARG A 143 3.83 15.27 7.13
CA ARG A 143 2.57 15.98 7.39
C ARG A 143 1.86 15.48 8.64
N CYS A 144 1.99 14.19 8.92
CA CYS A 144 1.34 13.51 10.04
C CYS A 144 2.35 12.62 10.78
N SER A 145 1.96 12.06 11.92
CA SER A 145 2.76 11.00 12.55
C SER A 145 2.81 9.79 11.62
N PRO A 146 4.01 9.23 11.37
CA PRO A 146 4.14 8.13 10.44
C PRO A 146 3.34 6.90 10.91
N SER A 147 2.69 6.25 9.96
CA SER A 147 1.83 5.11 10.21
C SER A 147 1.73 4.19 8.99
N PHE A 148 1.32 2.97 9.26
CA PHE A 148 0.86 1.99 8.28
C PHE A 148 -0.38 1.29 8.82
N ALA A 149 -1.03 0.47 8.00
CA ALA A 149 -2.16 -0.32 8.43
C ALA A 149 -1.92 -1.82 8.24
N VAL A 150 -2.57 -2.64 9.06
CA VAL A 150 -2.67 -4.09 8.88
C VAL A 150 -4.11 -4.43 8.52
N TYR A 151 -4.28 -5.01 7.36
CA TYR A 151 -5.56 -5.50 6.85
C TYR A 151 -5.66 -7.02 7.01
N ASP A 152 -6.74 -7.47 7.62
CA ASP A 152 -7.07 -8.89 7.70
C ASP A 152 -8.12 -9.28 6.65
N THR A 153 -7.71 -10.02 5.64
CA THR A 153 -8.58 -10.51 4.58
C THR A 153 -9.68 -11.43 5.11
N THR A 154 -9.43 -12.16 6.19
CA THR A 154 -10.39 -13.11 6.76
C THR A 154 -11.64 -12.40 7.29
N THR A 155 -11.42 -11.31 8.03
CA THR A 155 -12.49 -10.55 8.69
C THR A 155 -12.93 -9.30 7.91
N ASN A 156 -12.18 -8.89 6.89
CA ASN A 156 -12.32 -7.62 6.17
C ASN A 156 -12.21 -6.43 7.12
N THR A 157 -11.20 -6.43 8.01
CA THR A 157 -10.97 -5.36 8.99
C THR A 157 -9.57 -4.80 8.87
N LEU A 158 -9.38 -3.58 9.38
CA LEU A 158 -8.12 -2.87 9.31
C LEU A 158 -7.76 -2.24 10.66
N THR A 159 -6.49 -2.32 11.03
CA THR A 159 -5.93 -1.68 12.23
C THR A 159 -4.73 -0.82 11.87
N TYR A 160 -4.59 0.34 12.54
CA TYR A 160 -3.46 1.25 12.33
C TYR A 160 -2.33 0.98 13.31
N HIS A 161 -1.11 1.13 12.81
CA HIS A 161 0.13 1.05 13.56
C HIS A 161 0.93 2.35 13.37
N ARG A 162 1.44 2.91 14.46
CA ARG A 162 2.36 4.05 14.43
C ARG A 162 3.80 3.57 14.39
N ILE A 163 4.62 4.32 13.68
CA ILE A 163 6.05 4.07 13.55
C ILE A 163 6.82 4.95 14.53
#